data_b524c2ed92559cfee5dd8d7af85d3564
#
_entry.id   b524c2ed92559cfee5dd8d7af85d3564
#
_cell.length_a   1.000
_cell.length_b   1.000
_cell.length_c   1.000
_cell.angle_alpha   90.00
_cell.angle_beta   90.00
_cell.angle_gamma   90.00
#
_symmetry.space_group_name_H-M   'P 1'
#
loop_
_entity.id
_entity.type
_entity.pdbx_description
1 polymer ?
#
loop_
_entity_poly.entity_id
_entity_poly.type
_entity_poly.pdbx_seq_one_letter_code
_entity_poly.pdbx_strand_id
1 'polypeptide(L)'
;AWRMPHLKRRLAYSTVSNLSYILFAASLMSAGGLTAALAHMTVHSVLKITLFFCAGSILCQHHHKGYIWQYEGLGRKMPVTCAAFALASVGLMGVPPLPGFFSKWMIAERAALTGNPLAWLGAFALVVSAFLTGLYLIQVLIVLYFPTRQTDLSGVEEVTEAGWPIRTA
;
A
#
# COMPACT_ATOMS: atom_id res chain seq x y z
N ALA A 1 -8.12 -4.36 7.29
CA ALA A 1 -6.67 -4.44 7.06
C ALA A 1 -5.86 -4.41 8.37
N TRP A 2 -6.15 -3.48 9.29
CA TRP A 2 -5.37 -3.27 10.53
C TRP A 2 -5.13 -4.55 11.36
N ARG A 3 -6.16 -5.36 11.61
CA ARG A 3 -6.07 -6.58 12.43
C ARG A 3 -5.55 -7.82 11.70
N MET A 4 -5.23 -7.71 10.40
CA MET A 4 -4.76 -8.86 9.64
C MET A 4 -3.27 -9.07 9.84
N PRO A 5 -2.85 -10.21 10.41
CA PRO A 5 -1.45 -10.51 10.68
C PRO A 5 -0.69 -10.95 9.42
N HIS A 6 -1.39 -11.50 8.41
CA HIS A 6 -0.80 -11.92 7.15
C HIS A 6 -0.62 -10.74 6.19
N LEU A 7 0.60 -10.55 5.68
CA LEU A 7 0.94 -9.44 4.78
C LEU A 7 0.06 -9.41 3.52
N LYS A 8 -0.05 -10.52 2.79
CA LYS A 8 -0.87 -10.58 1.55
C LYS A 8 -2.35 -10.31 1.82
N ARG A 9 -2.91 -10.84 2.92
CA ARG A 9 -4.31 -10.57 3.29
C ARG A 9 -4.51 -9.10 3.65
N ARG A 10 -3.57 -8.49 4.36
CA ARG A 10 -3.59 -7.05 4.69
C ARG A 10 -3.61 -6.20 3.43
N LEU A 11 -2.77 -6.51 2.44
CA LEU A 11 -2.73 -5.84 1.14
C LEU A 11 -4.04 -6.04 0.36
N ALA A 12 -4.64 -7.23 0.38
CA ALA A 12 -5.92 -7.50 -0.27
C ALA A 12 -7.06 -6.66 0.31
N TYR A 13 -7.19 -6.59 1.63
CA TYR A 13 -8.21 -5.73 2.27
C TYR A 13 -7.99 -4.24 1.94
N SER A 14 -6.75 -3.80 1.83
CA SER A 14 -6.49 -2.42 1.42
C SER A 14 -6.84 -2.16 -0.05
N THR A 15 -6.83 -3.19 -0.91
CA THR A 15 -7.32 -3.07 -2.29
C THR A 15 -8.82 -2.77 -2.32
N VAL A 16 -9.62 -3.49 -1.52
CA VAL A 16 -11.07 -3.24 -1.41
C VAL A 16 -11.36 -1.79 -1.02
N SER A 17 -10.63 -1.27 -0.03
CA SER A 17 -10.77 0.12 0.40
C SER A 17 -10.43 1.12 -0.71
N ASN A 18 -9.36 0.91 -1.48
CA ASN A 18 -8.99 1.80 -2.57
C ASN A 18 -9.95 1.72 -3.76
N LEU A 19 -10.50 0.53 -4.07
CA LEU A 19 -11.55 0.37 -5.08
C LEU A 19 -12.80 1.16 -4.73
N SER A 20 -13.14 1.27 -3.45
CA SER A 20 -14.27 2.10 -2.99
C SER A 20 -14.08 3.59 -3.34
N TYR A 21 -12.83 4.11 -3.36
CA TYR A 21 -12.55 5.49 -3.78
C TYR A 21 -12.82 5.68 -5.28
N ILE A 22 -12.45 4.69 -6.09
CA ILE A 22 -12.67 4.71 -7.55
C ILE A 22 -14.18 4.74 -7.83
N LEU A 23 -14.95 3.87 -7.16
CA LEU A 23 -16.40 3.84 -7.28
C LEU A 23 -17.04 5.15 -6.80
N PHE A 24 -16.58 5.69 -5.67
CA PHE A 24 -17.03 6.97 -5.16
C PHE A 24 -16.78 8.11 -6.16
N ALA A 25 -15.55 8.20 -6.71
CA ALA A 25 -15.24 9.23 -7.70
C ALA A 25 -16.06 9.10 -8.98
N ALA A 26 -16.30 7.87 -9.46
CA ALA A 26 -17.16 7.61 -10.61
C ALA A 26 -18.63 7.97 -10.32
N SER A 27 -19.13 7.74 -9.10
CA SER A 27 -20.51 8.04 -8.69
C SER A 27 -20.82 9.54 -8.60
N LEU A 28 -19.81 10.42 -8.67
CA LEU A 28 -20.01 11.88 -8.79
C LEU A 28 -20.63 12.28 -10.14
N MET A 29 -20.77 11.36 -11.09
CA MET A 29 -21.44 11.52 -12.39
C MET A 29 -21.00 12.78 -13.15
N SER A 30 -19.75 13.16 -13.02
CA SER A 30 -19.13 14.31 -13.70
C SER A 30 -17.89 13.86 -14.49
N ALA A 31 -17.58 14.58 -15.57
CA ALA A 31 -16.38 14.31 -16.36
C ALA A 31 -15.11 14.36 -15.50
N GLY A 32 -15.03 15.34 -14.59
CA GLY A 32 -13.92 15.46 -13.64
C GLY A 32 -13.87 14.32 -12.63
N GLY A 33 -15.01 13.83 -12.15
CA GLY A 33 -15.09 12.66 -11.26
C GLY A 33 -14.63 11.40 -11.94
N LEU A 34 -15.02 11.16 -13.19
CA LEU A 34 -14.56 10.03 -13.98
C LEU A 34 -13.06 10.09 -14.25
N THR A 35 -12.53 11.25 -14.60
CA THR A 35 -11.07 11.46 -14.79
C THR A 35 -10.31 11.16 -13.50
N ALA A 36 -10.78 11.62 -12.35
CA ALA A 36 -10.16 11.34 -11.05
C ALA A 36 -10.22 9.85 -10.71
N ALA A 37 -11.34 9.17 -11.01
CA ALA A 37 -11.48 7.72 -10.83
C ALA A 37 -10.45 6.92 -11.66
N LEU A 38 -10.31 7.25 -12.94
CA LEU A 38 -9.35 6.60 -13.85
C LEU A 38 -7.90 6.88 -13.44
N ALA A 39 -7.59 8.13 -13.07
CA ALA A 39 -6.26 8.50 -12.58
C ALA A 39 -5.90 7.70 -11.30
N HIS A 40 -6.83 7.61 -10.34
CA HIS A 40 -6.59 6.83 -9.12
C HIS A 40 -6.49 5.33 -9.42
N MET A 41 -7.29 4.80 -10.32
CA MET A 41 -7.22 3.39 -10.73
C MET A 41 -5.84 3.05 -11.30
N THR A 42 -5.31 3.88 -12.19
CA THR A 42 -3.98 3.67 -12.80
C THR A 42 -2.87 3.70 -11.75
N VAL A 43 -2.82 4.75 -10.94
CA VAL A 43 -1.81 4.89 -9.86
C VAL A 43 -1.92 3.73 -8.86
N HIS A 44 -3.12 3.41 -8.44
CA HIS A 44 -3.38 2.32 -7.50
C HIS A 44 -2.93 0.96 -8.07
N SER A 45 -3.19 0.67 -9.34
CA SER A 45 -2.79 -0.59 -9.99
C SER A 45 -1.28 -0.76 -9.97
N VAL A 46 -0.51 0.25 -10.38
CA VAL A 46 0.95 0.20 -10.38
C VAL A 46 1.51 -0.03 -8.98
N LEU A 47 1.06 0.76 -8.00
CA LEU A 47 1.53 0.64 -6.62
C LEU A 47 1.17 -0.71 -6.01
N LYS A 48 -0.02 -1.24 -6.30
CA LYS A 48 -0.47 -2.53 -5.79
C LYS A 48 0.28 -3.70 -6.40
N ILE A 49 0.50 -3.70 -7.71
CA ILE A 49 1.29 -4.73 -8.37
C ILE A 49 2.67 -4.78 -7.73
N THR A 50 3.34 -3.64 -7.58
CA THR A 50 4.65 -3.56 -6.91
C THR A 50 4.61 -4.14 -5.51
N LEU A 51 3.63 -3.75 -4.68
CA LEU A 51 3.48 -4.27 -3.31
C LEU A 51 3.27 -5.78 -3.27
N PHE A 52 2.43 -6.32 -4.17
CA PHE A 52 2.17 -7.76 -4.21
C PHE A 52 3.37 -8.56 -4.73
N PHE A 53 4.12 -8.05 -5.70
CA PHE A 53 5.36 -8.70 -6.16
C PHE A 53 6.41 -8.70 -5.05
N CYS A 54 6.64 -7.57 -4.38
CA CYS A 54 7.56 -7.52 -3.24
C CYS A 54 7.13 -8.48 -2.11
N ALA A 55 5.84 -8.48 -1.75
CA ALA A 55 5.32 -9.40 -0.75
C ALA A 55 5.40 -10.88 -1.19
N GLY A 56 5.28 -11.16 -2.48
CA GLY A 56 5.48 -12.47 -3.07
C GLY A 56 6.94 -12.92 -2.98
N SER A 57 7.87 -12.03 -3.35
CA SER A 57 9.31 -12.26 -3.26
C SER A 57 9.76 -12.54 -1.82
N ILE A 58 9.31 -11.72 -0.87
CA ILE A 58 9.58 -11.92 0.57
C ILE A 58 9.07 -13.29 1.02
N LEU A 59 7.85 -13.66 0.64
CA LEU A 59 7.27 -14.94 1.04
C LEU A 59 8.02 -16.14 0.46
N CYS A 60 8.45 -16.05 -0.80
CA CYS A 60 9.21 -17.13 -1.45
C CYS A 60 10.59 -17.31 -0.81
N GLN A 61 11.31 -16.24 -0.51
CA GLN A 61 12.64 -16.29 0.09
C GLN A 61 12.62 -16.66 1.58
N HIS A 62 11.52 -16.38 2.27
CA HIS A 62 11.37 -16.62 3.71
C HIS A 62 10.58 -17.90 4.01
N HIS A 63 10.82 -19.01 3.28
CA HIS A 63 10.21 -20.33 3.50
C HIS A 63 8.69 -20.30 3.72
N HIS A 64 7.96 -19.49 2.94
CA HIS A 64 6.51 -19.31 3.00
C HIS A 64 5.94 -18.80 4.35
N LYS A 65 6.77 -18.22 5.21
CA LYS A 65 6.30 -17.54 6.42
C LYS A 65 5.53 -16.29 6.05
N GLY A 66 4.23 -16.23 6.36
CA GLY A 66 3.31 -15.18 5.87
C GLY A 66 2.95 -14.11 6.91
N TYR A 67 3.41 -14.26 8.16
CA TYR A 67 3.07 -13.35 9.25
C TYR A 67 4.03 -12.17 9.33
N ILE A 68 3.50 -10.97 9.56
CA ILE A 68 4.27 -9.72 9.52
C ILE A 68 5.41 -9.71 10.55
N TRP A 69 5.17 -10.23 11.77
CA TRP A 69 6.21 -10.28 12.81
C TRP A 69 7.38 -11.21 12.49
N GLN A 70 7.25 -12.07 11.48
CA GLN A 70 8.34 -12.96 11.03
C GLN A 70 9.32 -12.27 10.10
N TYR A 71 9.03 -11.04 9.66
CA TYR A 71 9.85 -10.27 8.72
C TYR A 71 10.78 -9.26 9.38
N GLU A 72 10.99 -9.38 10.70
CA GLU A 72 11.85 -8.46 11.46
C GLU A 72 13.27 -8.43 10.91
N GLY A 73 13.76 -7.22 10.59
CA GLY A 73 15.11 -7.00 10.11
C GLY A 73 15.40 -7.45 8.66
N LEU A 74 14.39 -7.92 7.92
CA LEU A 74 14.54 -8.40 6.54
C LEU A 74 15.04 -7.31 5.58
N GLY A 75 14.80 -6.03 5.91
CA GLY A 75 15.27 -4.90 5.11
C GLY A 75 16.77 -4.86 4.87
N ARG A 76 17.58 -5.48 5.75
CA ARG A 76 19.03 -5.59 5.58
C ARG A 76 19.44 -6.72 4.65
N LYS A 77 18.65 -7.78 4.55
CA LYS A 77 18.93 -8.98 3.75
C LYS A 77 18.40 -8.85 2.31
N MET A 78 17.26 -8.15 2.15
CA MET A 78 16.62 -7.89 0.86
C MET A 78 16.44 -6.38 0.63
N PRO A 79 17.53 -5.59 0.51
CA PRO A 79 17.43 -4.14 0.50
C PRO A 79 16.65 -3.60 -0.70
N VAL A 80 16.80 -4.17 -1.89
CA VAL A 80 16.12 -3.70 -3.11
C VAL A 80 14.62 -3.98 -3.03
N THR A 81 14.24 -5.21 -2.67
CA THR A 81 12.83 -5.60 -2.53
C THR A 81 12.13 -4.80 -1.43
N CYS A 82 12.77 -4.63 -0.27
CA CYS A 82 12.20 -3.86 0.84
C CYS A 82 12.15 -2.36 0.53
N ALA A 83 13.12 -1.80 -0.20
CA ALA A 83 13.07 -0.40 -0.65
C ALA A 83 11.93 -0.16 -1.65
N ALA A 84 11.75 -1.06 -2.63
CA ALA A 84 10.62 -0.99 -3.56
C ALA A 84 9.27 -1.10 -2.83
N PHE A 85 9.17 -2.02 -1.86
CA PHE A 85 7.99 -2.14 -1.01
C PHE A 85 7.73 -0.87 -0.20
N ALA A 86 8.77 -0.25 0.36
CA ALA A 86 8.67 0.98 1.13
C ALA A 86 8.19 2.15 0.25
N LEU A 87 8.80 2.34 -0.93
CA LEU A 87 8.43 3.39 -1.87
C LEU A 87 6.97 3.25 -2.33
N ALA A 88 6.56 2.04 -2.72
CA ALA A 88 5.20 1.77 -3.12
C ALA A 88 4.19 1.93 -1.96
N SER A 89 4.59 1.59 -0.73
CA SER A 89 3.79 1.82 0.48
C SER A 89 3.56 3.31 0.74
N VAL A 90 4.63 4.12 0.71
CA VAL A 90 4.55 5.58 0.90
C VAL A 90 3.71 6.22 -0.21
N GLY A 91 3.86 5.74 -1.46
CA GLY A 91 3.00 6.14 -2.58
C GLY A 91 1.53 5.84 -2.33
N LEU A 92 1.20 4.65 -1.82
CA LEU A 92 -0.17 4.25 -1.53
C LEU A 92 -0.78 5.00 -0.34
N MET A 93 0.01 5.37 0.66
CA MET A 93 -0.42 6.24 1.76
C MET A 93 -0.93 7.59 1.24
N GLY A 94 -0.31 8.10 0.17
CA GLY A 94 -0.62 9.40 -0.39
C GLY A 94 0.20 10.51 0.27
N VAL A 95 1.50 10.28 0.43
CA VAL A 95 2.44 11.31 0.92
C VAL A 95 2.84 12.20 -0.26
N PRO A 96 2.76 13.54 -0.16
CA PRO A 96 3.33 14.43 -1.17
C PRO A 96 4.85 14.23 -1.29
N PRO A 97 5.44 14.27 -2.47
CA PRO A 97 4.91 14.56 -3.82
C PRO A 97 4.53 13.31 -4.64
N LEU A 98 4.26 12.17 -4.02
CA LEU A 98 4.02 10.91 -4.72
C LEU A 98 2.65 10.88 -5.44
N PRO A 99 2.52 10.09 -6.53
CA PRO A 99 1.32 10.10 -7.38
C PRO A 99 0.05 9.68 -6.65
N GLY A 100 0.15 8.88 -5.59
CA GLY A 100 -0.99 8.51 -4.74
C GLY A 100 -1.65 9.68 -4.02
N PHE A 101 -0.88 10.72 -3.68
CA PHE A 101 -1.41 11.96 -3.13
C PHE A 101 -2.26 12.70 -4.17
N PHE A 102 -1.70 12.94 -5.36
CA PHE A 102 -2.38 13.69 -6.41
C PHE A 102 -3.71 13.04 -6.83
N SER A 103 -3.73 11.72 -6.98
CA SER A 103 -4.95 11.02 -7.37
C SER A 103 -6.05 11.10 -6.30
N LYS A 104 -5.70 11.00 -5.02
CA LYS A 104 -6.65 11.17 -3.91
C LYS A 104 -7.11 12.62 -3.77
N TRP A 105 -6.20 13.57 -3.97
CA TRP A 105 -6.51 14.99 -3.99
C TRP A 105 -7.53 15.32 -5.08
N MET A 106 -7.32 14.82 -6.30
CA MET A 106 -8.28 15.00 -7.39
C MET A 106 -9.69 14.50 -7.02
N ILE A 107 -9.80 13.34 -6.37
CA ILE A 107 -11.11 12.82 -5.92
C ILE A 107 -11.74 13.75 -4.90
N ALA A 108 -11.00 14.20 -3.90
CA ALA A 108 -11.49 15.09 -2.85
C ALA A 108 -11.92 16.44 -3.41
N GLU A 109 -11.13 17.03 -4.31
CA GLU A 109 -11.45 18.28 -5.01
C GLU A 109 -12.74 18.16 -5.81
N ARG A 110 -12.90 17.11 -6.62
CA ARG A 110 -14.12 16.91 -7.40
C ARG A 110 -15.34 16.67 -6.52
N ALA A 111 -15.21 15.98 -5.42
CA ALA A 111 -16.27 15.81 -4.44
C ALA A 111 -16.70 17.17 -3.83
N ALA A 112 -15.72 18.01 -3.47
CA ALA A 112 -15.98 19.35 -2.92
C ALA A 112 -16.71 20.27 -3.91
N LEU A 113 -16.31 20.23 -5.19
CA LEU A 113 -16.91 21.05 -6.26
C LEU A 113 -18.35 20.67 -6.59
N THR A 114 -18.81 19.47 -6.19
CA THR A 114 -20.19 19.03 -6.43
C THR A 114 -21.22 19.81 -5.59
N GLY A 115 -20.79 20.41 -4.47
CA GLY A 115 -21.68 21.15 -3.55
C GLY A 115 -22.67 20.27 -2.78
N ASN A 116 -22.65 18.96 -2.97
CA ASN A 116 -23.55 18.02 -2.32
C ASN A 116 -22.97 17.59 -0.94
N PRO A 117 -23.74 17.71 0.17
CA PRO A 117 -23.28 17.30 1.49
C PRO A 117 -22.87 15.80 1.58
N LEU A 118 -23.51 14.91 0.81
CA LEU A 118 -23.10 13.51 0.73
C LEU A 118 -21.70 13.36 0.10
N ALA A 119 -21.35 14.17 -0.89
CA ALA A 119 -20.02 14.15 -1.50
C ALA A 119 -18.94 14.60 -0.51
N TRP A 120 -19.24 15.54 0.37
CA TRP A 120 -18.34 15.93 1.47
C TRP A 120 -18.11 14.80 2.47
N LEU A 121 -19.15 14.04 2.83
CA LEU A 121 -18.97 12.83 3.67
C LEU A 121 -18.06 11.80 3.01
N GLY A 122 -18.19 11.60 1.69
CA GLY A 122 -17.31 10.72 0.92
C GLY A 122 -15.86 11.21 0.91
N ALA A 123 -15.63 12.51 0.72
CA ALA A 123 -14.30 13.11 0.80
C ALA A 123 -13.67 12.96 2.20
N PHE A 124 -14.45 13.19 3.26
CA PHE A 124 -14.02 12.97 4.63
C PHE A 124 -13.64 11.49 4.89
N ALA A 125 -14.49 10.56 4.47
CA ALA A 125 -14.23 9.13 4.59
C ALA A 125 -12.94 8.71 3.85
N LEU A 126 -12.66 9.31 2.68
CA LEU A 126 -11.43 9.12 1.92
C LEU A 126 -10.20 9.55 2.73
N VAL A 127 -10.23 10.72 3.37
CA VAL A 127 -9.11 11.23 4.20
C VAL A 127 -8.86 10.31 5.39
N VAL A 128 -9.93 9.95 6.13
CA VAL A 128 -9.82 9.02 7.28
C VAL A 128 -9.24 7.67 6.85
N SER A 129 -9.72 7.13 5.74
CA SER A 129 -9.26 5.85 5.23
C SER A 129 -7.82 5.92 4.69
N ALA A 130 -7.40 7.05 4.11
CA ALA A 130 -6.00 7.28 3.72
C ALA A 130 -5.08 7.31 4.95
N PHE A 131 -5.49 7.97 6.03
CA PHE A 131 -4.77 7.97 7.30
C PHE A 131 -4.64 6.57 7.89
N LEU A 132 -5.73 5.80 7.95
CA LEU A 132 -5.70 4.40 8.40
C LEU A 132 -4.79 3.53 7.52
N THR A 133 -4.75 3.79 6.21
CA THR A 133 -3.83 3.12 5.28
C THR A 133 -2.38 3.40 5.67
N GLY A 134 -2.06 4.65 5.99
CA GLY A 134 -0.74 5.03 6.48
C GLY A 134 -0.36 4.26 7.74
N LEU A 135 -1.24 4.24 8.74
CA LEU A 135 -0.96 3.59 10.01
C LEU A 135 -0.60 2.10 9.88
N TYR A 136 -1.38 1.32 9.12
CA TYR A 136 -1.07 -0.12 9.01
C TYR A 136 0.12 -0.42 8.08
N LEU A 137 0.42 0.42 7.08
CA LEU A 137 1.60 0.25 6.24
C LEU A 137 2.87 0.66 6.97
N ILE A 138 2.85 1.75 7.74
CA ILE A 138 3.98 2.15 8.59
C ILE A 138 4.34 1.04 9.56
N GLN A 139 3.38 0.35 10.17
CA GLN A 139 3.67 -0.81 11.02
C GLN A 139 4.46 -1.89 10.29
N VAL A 140 4.11 -2.20 9.04
CA VAL A 140 4.85 -3.18 8.24
C VAL A 140 6.27 -2.70 7.96
N LEU A 141 6.44 -1.41 7.62
CA LEU A 141 7.76 -0.83 7.36
C LEU A 141 8.64 -0.82 8.61
N ILE A 142 8.08 -0.52 9.79
CA ILE A 142 8.83 -0.57 11.05
C ILE A 142 9.34 -1.98 11.29
N VAL A 143 8.52 -3.01 11.13
CA VAL A 143 8.92 -4.40 11.32
C VAL A 143 10.01 -4.81 10.32
N LEU A 144 9.89 -4.41 9.06
CA LEU A 144 10.88 -4.73 8.03
C LEU A 144 12.28 -4.14 8.30
N TYR A 145 12.33 -2.90 8.82
CA TYR A 145 13.60 -2.18 8.98
C TYR A 145 14.14 -2.16 10.42
N PHE A 146 13.26 -2.20 11.43
CA PHE A 146 13.63 -2.11 12.83
C PHE A 146 13.25 -3.38 13.58
N PRO A 147 14.21 -4.29 13.84
CA PRO A 147 13.97 -5.47 14.66
C PRO A 147 13.68 -5.01 16.10
N THR A 148 12.48 -5.31 16.59
CA THR A 148 12.01 -4.88 17.93
C THR A 148 12.44 -5.85 19.04
N ARG A 149 12.89 -7.06 18.68
CA ARG A 149 13.28 -8.11 19.59
C ARG A 149 14.63 -8.69 19.12
N GLN A 150 15.47 -9.15 20.08
CA GLN A 150 16.55 -10.10 19.77
C GLN A 150 15.92 -11.43 19.31
N THR A 151 15.30 -11.43 18.14
CA THR A 151 14.90 -12.64 17.46
C THR A 151 16.16 -13.32 16.99
N ASP A 152 16.26 -14.61 17.30
CA ASP A 152 17.30 -15.51 16.80
C ASP A 152 17.41 -15.33 15.27
N LEU A 153 18.44 -14.61 14.83
CA LEU A 153 18.66 -14.28 13.41
C LEU A 153 19.06 -15.52 12.60
N SER A 154 19.22 -16.68 13.24
CA SER A 154 19.61 -17.93 12.60
C SER A 154 18.68 -18.33 11.44
N GLY A 155 17.37 -18.11 11.58
CA GLY A 155 16.42 -18.38 10.50
C GLY A 155 16.36 -17.31 9.40
N VAL A 156 17.03 -16.16 9.59
CA VAL A 156 17.11 -15.06 8.62
C VAL A 156 18.43 -15.13 7.83
N GLU A 157 19.43 -15.87 8.32
CA GLU A 157 20.75 -15.96 7.67
C GLU A 157 20.69 -16.62 6.29
N GLU A 158 19.71 -17.51 6.05
CA GLU A 158 19.53 -18.19 4.75
C GLU A 158 18.78 -17.36 3.70
N VAL A 159 18.23 -16.19 4.09
CA VAL A 159 17.45 -15.33 3.16
C VAL A 159 18.40 -14.51 2.31
N THR A 160 18.30 -14.68 0.99
CA THR A 160 19.05 -13.93 -0.02
C THR A 160 18.12 -12.99 -0.80
N GLU A 161 18.71 -12.00 -1.49
CA GLU A 161 17.94 -11.12 -2.39
C GLU A 161 17.28 -11.94 -3.51
N ALA A 162 16.10 -11.52 -3.93
CA ALA A 162 15.37 -12.18 -5.01
C ALA A 162 16.18 -12.21 -6.31
N GLY A 163 16.11 -13.32 -7.03
CA GLY A 163 16.77 -13.49 -8.32
C GLY A 163 16.34 -12.47 -9.35
N TRP A 164 17.17 -12.29 -10.38
CA TRP A 164 16.97 -11.31 -11.45
C TRP A 164 15.55 -11.27 -12.04
N PRO A 165 14.84 -12.39 -12.34
CA PRO A 165 13.50 -12.36 -12.94
C PRO A 165 12.45 -11.71 -12.05
N ILE A 166 12.61 -11.82 -10.71
CA ILE A 166 11.66 -11.23 -9.75
C ILE A 166 11.97 -9.76 -9.50
N ARG A 167 13.23 -9.35 -9.65
CA ARG A 167 13.65 -7.95 -9.46
C ARG A 167 13.27 -7.04 -10.61
N THR A 168 13.07 -7.59 -11.81
CA THR A 168 12.73 -6.84 -13.03
C THR A 168 11.24 -6.83 -13.35
N ALA A 169 10.42 -7.57 -12.62
CA ALA A 169 8.95 -7.56 -12.73
C ALA A 169 8.34 -6.42 -11.91
#